data_064cddcbf04aa803db2ac31d2aa48426
#
_entry.id   064cddcbf04aa803db2ac31d2aa48426
#
_cell.length_a   1.000
_cell.length_b   1.000
_cell.length_c   1.000
_cell.angle_alpha   90.00
_cell.angle_beta   90.00
_cell.angle_gamma   90.00
#
_symmetry.space_group_name_H-M   'P 1'
#
loop_
_entity.id
_entity.type
_entity.pdbx_description
1 polymer ?
#
loop_
_entity_poly.entity_id
_entity_poly.type
_entity_poly.pdbx_seq_one_letter_code
_entity_poly.pdbx_strand_id
1 'polypeptide(L)'
;MQKAILKKMHSIFNDPIDYLISINGIEYKLNDYIGKNMTIEWHKKVVCHCGKQFSKFYRASFCYKCYWNSPLASQSIFKPELCTAHLGIEERDLEFEKKLQIADHYVYLANSSGLKVGITRATQVPTRWIDQGASQAIILAIVPNRRFSGDIEVALKEYVKDKTNWRKMLSSNPDQLNLKEIKKDLIKKVPNDYQKYIYTDDSITNISFPVIKYPLKIKSLKLEKTNLIEGTINGIKGQYIFLDNDRVFNVRSHEGFIVNIDFN
;
A
#
# COMPACT_ATOMS: atom_id res chain seq x y z
N MET A 1 -2.84 -27.68 5.20
CA MET A 1 -3.26 -26.48 4.42
C MET A 1 -4.65 -26.03 4.82
N GLN A 2 -4.84 -24.75 5.06
CA GLN A 2 -6.13 -24.16 5.47
C GLN A 2 -6.71 -23.35 4.31
N LYS A 3 -8.01 -23.53 4.02
CA LYS A 3 -8.72 -22.76 2.99
C LYS A 3 -9.01 -21.36 3.50
N ALA A 4 -8.66 -20.33 2.73
CA ALA A 4 -8.85 -18.94 3.11
C ALA A 4 -9.20 -18.05 1.90
N ILE A 5 -9.76 -16.88 2.18
CA ILE A 5 -9.80 -15.76 1.23
C ILE A 5 -8.63 -14.85 1.57
N LEU A 6 -7.68 -14.69 0.65
CA LEU A 6 -6.54 -13.81 0.88
C LEU A 6 -7.01 -12.38 1.11
N LYS A 7 -6.45 -11.77 2.13
CA LYS A 7 -6.54 -10.35 2.43
C LYS A 7 -5.13 -9.75 2.43
N LYS A 8 -5.02 -8.44 2.28
CA LYS A 8 -3.73 -7.77 2.45
C LYS A 8 -3.16 -8.11 3.83
N MET A 9 -1.84 -8.16 3.95
CA MET A 9 -1.19 -8.32 5.25
C MET A 9 -1.46 -7.10 6.13
N HIS A 10 -1.70 -7.33 7.41
CA HIS A 10 -1.68 -6.28 8.43
C HIS A 10 -0.23 -6.06 8.88
N SER A 11 0.08 -4.83 9.25
CA SER A 11 1.40 -4.48 9.77
C SER A 11 1.27 -3.78 11.12
N ILE A 12 2.11 -4.15 12.07
CA ILE A 12 2.28 -3.46 13.34
C ILE A 12 3.63 -2.76 13.29
N PHE A 13 3.63 -1.48 13.67
CA PHE A 13 4.83 -0.65 13.66
C PHE A 13 5.74 -1.06 14.83
N ASN A 14 6.68 -1.92 14.54
CA ASN A 14 7.76 -2.39 15.40
C ASN A 14 9.10 -2.28 14.65
N ASP A 15 10.19 -2.58 15.31
CA ASP A 15 11.54 -2.64 14.73
C ASP A 15 12.15 -4.04 14.89
N PRO A 16 12.18 -4.86 13.82
CA PRO A 16 11.55 -4.64 12.52
C PRO A 16 10.01 -4.72 12.56
N ILE A 17 9.34 -4.27 11.48
CA ILE A 17 7.87 -4.37 11.33
C ILE A 17 7.38 -5.78 11.56
N ASP A 18 6.30 -5.92 12.34
CA ASP A 18 5.56 -7.18 12.44
C ASP A 18 4.49 -7.25 11.35
N TYR A 19 4.42 -8.40 10.66
CA TYR A 19 3.43 -8.69 9.66
C TYR A 19 2.50 -9.81 10.08
N LEU A 20 1.20 -9.58 9.92
CA LEU A 20 0.16 -10.55 10.22
C LEU A 20 -0.62 -10.89 8.95
N ILE A 21 -0.95 -12.16 8.77
CA ILE A 21 -1.88 -12.63 7.76
C ILE A 21 -3.08 -13.27 8.43
N SER A 22 -4.28 -12.86 8.02
CA SER A 22 -5.53 -13.43 8.57
C SER A 22 -5.98 -14.62 7.73
N ILE A 23 -6.13 -15.77 8.36
CA ILE A 23 -6.64 -17.01 7.78
C ILE A 23 -7.87 -17.42 8.60
N ASN A 24 -9.06 -17.35 8.00
CA ASN A 24 -10.35 -17.67 8.67
C ASN A 24 -10.56 -16.95 10.01
N GLY A 25 -10.10 -15.69 10.12
CA GLY A 25 -10.24 -14.89 11.33
C GLY A 25 -9.13 -15.11 12.39
N ILE A 26 -8.23 -16.05 12.16
CA ILE A 26 -7.03 -16.27 12.99
C ILE A 26 -5.87 -15.50 12.36
N GLU A 27 -5.16 -14.71 13.16
CA GLU A 27 -3.99 -13.98 12.71
C GLU A 27 -2.71 -14.77 12.99
N TYR A 28 -1.89 -14.93 11.95
CA TYR A 28 -0.58 -15.58 11.99
C TYR A 28 0.49 -14.51 11.83
N LYS A 29 1.44 -14.44 12.77
CA LYS A 29 2.60 -13.56 12.70
C LYS A 29 3.61 -14.13 11.70
N LEU A 30 3.67 -13.55 10.50
CA LEU A 30 4.53 -14.05 9.43
C LEU A 30 6.03 -13.96 9.74
N ASN A 31 6.44 -13.08 10.64
CA ASN A 31 7.82 -12.97 11.09
C ASN A 31 8.34 -14.32 11.65
N ASP A 32 7.48 -15.09 12.33
CA ASP A 32 7.83 -16.39 12.95
C ASP A 32 8.05 -17.50 11.91
N TYR A 33 7.68 -17.24 10.67
CA TYR A 33 7.83 -18.18 9.54
C TYR A 33 8.94 -17.78 8.57
N ILE A 34 9.70 -16.74 8.86
CA ILE A 34 10.90 -16.39 8.08
C ILE A 34 11.94 -17.50 8.27
N GLY A 35 12.46 -18.02 7.16
CA GLY A 35 13.31 -19.21 7.13
C GLY A 35 12.55 -20.54 7.00
N LYS A 36 11.22 -20.54 7.08
CA LYS A 36 10.35 -21.71 6.92
C LYS A 36 9.67 -21.73 5.55
N ASN A 37 9.11 -22.89 5.19
CA ASN A 37 8.39 -23.03 3.93
C ASN A 37 6.96 -22.47 4.03
N MET A 38 6.53 -21.84 2.95
CA MET A 38 5.17 -21.42 2.71
C MET A 38 4.63 -22.11 1.46
N THR A 39 3.38 -22.53 1.52
CA THR A 39 2.64 -23.06 0.37
C THR A 39 1.33 -22.31 0.21
N ILE A 40 1.03 -21.85 -1.01
CA ILE A 40 -0.25 -21.22 -1.37
C ILE A 40 -0.76 -21.89 -2.65
N GLU A 41 -1.94 -22.50 -2.58
CA GLU A 41 -2.61 -23.13 -3.71
C GLU A 41 -3.93 -22.42 -4.03
N TRP A 42 -4.12 -21.98 -5.27
CA TRP A 42 -5.30 -21.24 -5.70
C TRP A 42 -6.42 -22.15 -6.19
N HIS A 43 -7.64 -21.92 -5.68
CA HIS A 43 -8.86 -22.63 -6.11
C HIS A 43 -9.48 -22.13 -7.43
N LYS A 44 -8.77 -21.32 -8.20
CA LYS A 44 -9.27 -20.69 -9.45
C LYS A 44 -10.56 -19.91 -9.27
N LYS A 45 -10.77 -19.35 -8.08
CA LYS A 45 -11.91 -18.51 -7.73
C LYS A 45 -11.46 -17.30 -6.95
N VAL A 46 -12.20 -16.19 -7.12
CA VAL A 46 -12.02 -14.94 -6.41
C VAL A 46 -13.34 -14.48 -5.79
N VAL A 47 -13.27 -13.75 -4.69
CA VAL A 47 -14.42 -13.16 -4.01
C VAL A 47 -14.37 -11.66 -4.20
N CYS A 48 -15.39 -11.10 -4.85
CA CYS A 48 -15.49 -9.65 -5.00
C CYS A 48 -15.89 -9.01 -3.67
N HIS A 49 -15.65 -7.71 -3.54
CA HIS A 49 -16.08 -6.91 -2.39
C HIS A 49 -17.58 -7.07 -2.02
N CYS A 50 -18.46 -7.38 -2.97
CA CYS A 50 -19.86 -7.69 -2.72
C CYS A 50 -20.13 -9.10 -2.17
N GLY A 51 -19.10 -9.87 -1.84
CA GLY A 51 -19.21 -11.25 -1.34
C GLY A 51 -19.43 -12.33 -2.40
N LYS A 52 -19.72 -11.98 -3.65
CA LYS A 52 -19.96 -12.95 -4.73
C LYS A 52 -18.66 -13.53 -5.27
N GLN A 53 -18.68 -14.82 -5.61
CA GLN A 53 -17.56 -15.54 -6.19
C GLN A 53 -17.58 -15.51 -7.71
N PHE A 54 -16.38 -15.42 -8.31
CA PHE A 54 -16.17 -15.39 -9.76
C PHE A 54 -14.90 -16.20 -10.10
N SER A 55 -14.74 -16.56 -11.36
CA SER A 55 -13.48 -17.19 -11.84
C SER A 55 -12.33 -16.18 -11.91
N LYS A 56 -12.63 -14.89 -12.14
CA LYS A 56 -11.67 -13.79 -12.18
C LYS A 56 -12.36 -12.46 -11.88
N PHE A 57 -11.58 -11.47 -11.45
CA PHE A 57 -12.05 -10.10 -11.37
C PHE A 57 -12.20 -9.46 -12.75
N TYR A 58 -13.09 -8.47 -12.85
CA TYR A 58 -13.21 -7.64 -14.05
C TYR A 58 -12.05 -6.62 -14.09
N ARG A 59 -11.93 -5.77 -13.05
CA ARG A 59 -10.86 -4.78 -12.87
C ARG A 59 -10.67 -4.44 -11.39
N ALA A 60 -9.42 -4.11 -10.99
CA ALA A 60 -9.07 -3.60 -9.66
C ALA A 60 -9.70 -4.36 -8.50
N SER A 61 -9.71 -5.70 -8.57
CA SER A 61 -10.33 -6.61 -7.58
C SER A 61 -11.86 -6.52 -7.47
N PHE A 62 -12.54 -5.96 -8.47
CA PHE A 62 -14.00 -5.88 -8.54
C PHE A 62 -14.59 -6.80 -9.63
N CYS A 63 -15.81 -7.30 -9.41
CA CYS A 63 -16.64 -7.82 -10.49
C CYS A 63 -17.17 -6.67 -11.36
N TYR A 64 -17.71 -6.98 -12.54
CA TYR A 64 -18.20 -5.97 -13.48
C TYR A 64 -19.19 -4.98 -12.83
N LYS A 65 -20.21 -5.49 -12.13
CA LYS A 65 -21.21 -4.63 -11.48
C LYS A 65 -20.59 -3.70 -10.43
N CYS A 66 -19.72 -4.23 -9.56
CA CYS A 66 -19.09 -3.42 -8.52
C CYS A 66 -18.09 -2.40 -9.07
N TYR A 67 -17.38 -2.73 -10.13
CA TYR A 67 -16.45 -1.78 -10.76
C TYR A 67 -17.17 -0.51 -11.24
N TRP A 68 -18.37 -0.65 -11.78
CA TRP A 68 -19.14 0.49 -12.29
C TRP A 68 -19.97 1.21 -11.22
N ASN A 69 -20.45 0.49 -10.19
CA ASN A 69 -21.45 1.05 -9.26
C ASN A 69 -20.91 1.27 -7.84
N SER A 70 -19.82 0.62 -7.44
CA SER A 70 -19.31 0.78 -6.07
C SER A 70 -18.59 2.11 -5.90
N PRO A 71 -18.84 2.87 -4.81
CA PRO A 71 -18.07 4.07 -4.49
C PRO A 71 -16.60 3.77 -4.24
N LEU A 72 -16.24 2.55 -3.85
CA LEU A 72 -14.85 2.10 -3.72
C LEU A 72 -14.08 2.04 -5.06
N ALA A 73 -14.78 2.05 -6.19
CA ALA A 73 -14.21 2.07 -7.53
C ALA A 73 -14.38 3.43 -8.24
N SER A 74 -14.74 4.49 -7.51
CA SER A 74 -14.86 5.86 -8.01
C SER A 74 -13.52 6.39 -8.55
N GLN A 75 -13.56 7.29 -9.51
CA GLN A 75 -12.33 7.87 -10.07
C GLN A 75 -11.54 8.66 -9.03
N SER A 76 -12.22 9.36 -8.12
CA SER A 76 -11.60 10.09 -7.01
C SER A 76 -10.78 9.21 -6.06
N ILE A 77 -11.05 7.88 -6.00
CA ILE A 77 -10.20 6.94 -5.24
C ILE A 77 -8.78 6.87 -5.82
N PHE A 78 -8.64 6.97 -7.14
CA PHE A 78 -7.35 6.90 -7.83
C PHE A 78 -6.74 8.28 -8.09
N LYS A 79 -7.59 9.31 -8.22
CA LYS A 79 -7.21 10.69 -8.52
C LYS A 79 -7.80 11.63 -7.46
N PRO A 80 -7.07 11.88 -6.38
CA PRO A 80 -7.57 12.68 -5.25
C PRO A 80 -8.00 14.08 -5.63
N GLU A 81 -7.37 14.66 -6.65
CA GLU A 81 -7.70 15.97 -7.23
C GLU A 81 -9.09 16.03 -7.88
N LEU A 82 -9.76 14.88 -8.05
CA LEU A 82 -11.14 14.81 -8.54
C LEU A 82 -12.18 14.72 -7.41
N CYS A 83 -11.76 14.73 -6.15
CA CYS A 83 -12.67 14.66 -5.02
C CYS A 83 -13.59 15.90 -4.94
N THR A 84 -14.90 15.67 -4.78
CA THR A 84 -15.95 16.71 -4.76
C THR A 84 -16.84 16.65 -3.53
N ALA A 85 -16.68 15.66 -2.64
CA ALA A 85 -17.55 15.52 -1.47
C ALA A 85 -17.52 16.73 -0.53
N HIS A 86 -16.40 17.49 -0.46
CA HIS A 86 -16.28 18.74 0.31
C HIS A 86 -17.15 19.87 -0.25
N LEU A 87 -17.61 19.77 -1.49
CA LEU A 87 -18.56 20.68 -2.15
C LEU A 87 -20.00 20.18 -2.06
N GLY A 88 -20.23 19.01 -1.43
CA GLY A 88 -21.56 18.35 -1.40
C GLY A 88 -21.96 17.72 -2.72
N ILE A 89 -21.03 17.52 -3.65
CA ILE A 89 -21.28 16.93 -4.98
C ILE A 89 -20.94 15.45 -4.94
N GLU A 90 -21.93 14.61 -5.24
CA GLU A 90 -21.81 13.16 -5.29
C GLU A 90 -21.13 12.68 -6.58
N GLU A 91 -20.20 11.70 -6.45
CA GLU A 91 -19.70 10.94 -7.58
C GLU A 91 -20.48 9.62 -7.73
N ARG A 92 -20.69 8.89 -6.64
CA ARG A 92 -21.46 7.61 -6.61
C ARG A 92 -22.25 7.38 -5.31
N ASP A 93 -21.75 7.87 -4.17
CA ASP A 93 -22.38 7.76 -2.85
C ASP A 93 -21.79 8.85 -1.95
N LEU A 94 -22.52 9.95 -1.81
CA LEU A 94 -22.04 11.15 -1.12
C LEU A 94 -21.69 10.88 0.35
N GLU A 95 -22.48 10.06 1.05
CA GLU A 95 -22.23 9.78 2.47
C GLU A 95 -20.97 8.92 2.68
N PHE A 96 -20.74 7.95 1.80
CA PHE A 96 -19.51 7.18 1.78
C PHE A 96 -18.31 8.09 1.43
N GLU A 97 -18.46 8.92 0.42
CA GLU A 97 -17.41 9.83 -0.06
C GLU A 97 -17.05 10.87 0.99
N LYS A 98 -18.01 11.45 1.70
CA LYS A 98 -17.76 12.35 2.83
C LYS A 98 -16.90 11.68 3.90
N LYS A 99 -17.25 10.46 4.33
CA LYS A 99 -16.49 9.71 5.33
C LYS A 99 -15.04 9.43 4.90
N LEU A 100 -14.82 9.25 3.60
CA LEU A 100 -13.51 8.94 3.06
C LEU A 100 -12.69 10.20 2.76
N GLN A 101 -13.34 11.24 2.24
CA GLN A 101 -12.68 12.41 1.66
C GLN A 101 -12.59 13.59 2.63
N ILE A 102 -13.60 13.76 3.54
CA ILE A 102 -13.64 14.85 4.53
C ILE A 102 -13.07 14.32 5.85
N ALA A 103 -11.76 14.23 5.92
CA ALA A 103 -10.98 13.84 7.08
C ALA A 103 -9.58 14.41 6.92
N ASP A 104 -8.82 14.46 8.00
CA ASP A 104 -7.42 14.86 7.91
C ASP A 104 -6.63 13.94 7.00
N HIS A 105 -5.97 14.55 6.01
CA HIS A 105 -5.08 13.88 5.07
C HIS A 105 -3.66 14.44 5.22
N TYR A 106 -2.70 13.54 5.17
CA TYR A 106 -1.29 13.88 5.17
C TYR A 106 -0.75 13.86 3.75
N VAL A 107 -0.05 14.92 3.38
CA VAL A 107 0.92 14.91 2.29
C VAL A 107 2.27 14.60 2.91
N TYR A 108 2.99 13.61 2.40
CA TYR A 108 4.23 13.15 2.99
C TYR A 108 5.29 12.91 1.92
N LEU A 109 6.54 12.98 2.35
CA LEU A 109 7.69 12.52 1.58
C LEU A 109 8.11 11.16 2.11
N ALA A 110 8.43 10.24 1.23
CA ALA A 110 8.88 8.91 1.61
C ALA A 110 10.04 8.44 0.72
N ASN A 111 10.92 7.65 1.32
CA ASN A 111 12.00 6.98 0.64
C ASN A 111 11.69 5.48 0.53
N SER A 112 11.29 5.01 -0.64
CA SER A 112 10.99 3.60 -0.89
C SER A 112 11.87 2.97 -1.97
N SER A 113 12.04 3.63 -3.10
CA SER A 113 13.00 3.29 -4.18
C SER A 113 13.76 4.54 -4.64
N GLY A 114 13.75 5.54 -3.81
CA GLY A 114 14.12 6.93 -3.95
C GLY A 114 13.00 7.81 -3.41
N LEU A 115 13.24 9.11 -3.42
CA LEU A 115 12.27 10.11 -2.96
C LEU A 115 10.97 10.05 -3.75
N LYS A 116 9.86 10.11 -3.03
CA LYS A 116 8.53 10.29 -3.62
C LYS A 116 7.65 11.16 -2.72
N VAL A 117 6.69 11.83 -3.32
CA VAL A 117 5.54 12.43 -2.64
C VAL A 117 4.37 11.44 -2.63
N GLY A 118 3.55 11.49 -1.61
CA GLY A 118 2.33 10.69 -1.51
C GLY A 118 1.33 11.30 -0.54
N ILE A 119 0.12 10.80 -0.60
CA ILE A 119 -0.97 11.22 0.29
C ILE A 119 -1.59 10.04 1.01
N THR A 120 -2.16 10.29 2.17
CA THR A 120 -2.91 9.29 2.94
C THR A 120 -3.84 9.97 3.96
N ARG A 121 -4.89 9.29 4.40
CA ARG A 121 -5.63 9.72 5.60
C ARG A 121 -4.71 9.61 6.82
N ALA A 122 -4.86 10.53 7.76
CA ALA A 122 -4.09 10.53 9.00
C ALA A 122 -4.15 9.18 9.74
N THR A 123 -5.35 8.55 9.75
CA THR A 123 -5.59 7.25 10.39
C THR A 123 -4.87 6.06 9.73
N GLN A 124 -4.24 6.25 8.58
CA GLN A 124 -3.51 5.21 7.85
C GLN A 124 -1.99 5.32 8.01
N VAL A 125 -1.52 6.21 8.87
CA VAL A 125 -0.09 6.34 9.20
C VAL A 125 0.19 5.52 10.46
N PRO A 126 1.29 4.74 10.51
CA PRO A 126 2.32 4.56 9.49
C PRO A 126 2.04 3.45 8.47
N THR A 127 0.90 2.74 8.58
CA THR A 127 0.56 1.57 7.73
C THR A 127 0.74 1.84 6.23
N ARG A 128 0.36 3.04 5.78
CA ARG A 128 0.51 3.41 4.36
C ARG A 128 1.97 3.45 3.91
N TRP A 129 2.87 3.92 4.76
CA TRP A 129 4.31 3.97 4.48
C TRP A 129 4.90 2.55 4.44
N ILE A 130 4.50 1.72 5.41
CA ILE A 130 4.90 0.31 5.48
C ILE A 130 4.41 -0.45 4.23
N ASP A 131 3.13 -0.32 3.87
CA ASP A 131 2.53 -0.98 2.68
C ASP A 131 3.26 -0.61 1.38
N GLN A 132 3.85 0.58 1.32
CA GLN A 132 4.63 1.05 0.18
C GLN A 132 6.12 0.72 0.25
N GLY A 133 6.57 0.02 1.29
CA GLY A 133 7.96 -0.37 1.49
C GLY A 133 8.91 0.81 1.71
N ALA A 134 8.40 1.90 2.30
CA ALA A 134 9.23 3.06 2.63
C ALA A 134 10.16 2.74 3.81
N SER A 135 11.44 3.10 3.71
CA SER A 135 12.42 3.00 4.80
C SER A 135 12.45 4.25 5.68
N GLN A 136 12.02 5.39 5.12
CA GLN A 136 11.92 6.67 5.79
C GLN A 136 10.69 7.42 5.31
N ALA A 137 10.03 8.16 6.21
CA ALA A 137 8.95 9.08 5.84
C ALA A 137 8.95 10.32 6.74
N ILE A 138 8.47 11.44 6.19
CA ILE A 138 8.26 12.71 6.90
C ILE A 138 6.96 13.34 6.40
N ILE A 139 6.16 13.91 7.31
CA ILE A 139 4.94 14.62 6.95
C ILE A 139 5.31 16.01 6.44
N LEU A 140 4.77 16.40 5.27
CA LEU A 140 4.98 17.72 4.68
C LEU A 140 3.82 18.65 5.01
N ALA A 141 2.58 18.20 4.91
CA ALA A 141 1.39 19.00 5.19
C ALA A 141 0.25 18.15 5.77
N ILE A 142 -0.61 18.78 6.57
CA ILE A 142 -1.85 18.19 7.09
C ILE A 142 -3.00 19.05 6.60
N VAL A 143 -3.91 18.44 5.84
CA VAL A 143 -5.04 19.15 5.19
C VAL A 143 -6.37 18.52 5.59
N PRO A 144 -7.48 19.31 5.65
CA PRO A 144 -8.77 18.86 6.18
C PRO A 144 -9.55 17.93 5.26
N ASN A 145 -9.11 17.76 4.03
CA ASN A 145 -9.79 16.91 3.06
C ASN A 145 -8.84 16.32 2.01
N ARG A 146 -9.32 15.29 1.34
CA ARG A 146 -8.57 14.55 0.32
C ARG A 146 -8.26 15.38 -0.93
N ARG A 147 -9.15 16.31 -1.32
CA ARG A 147 -8.94 17.19 -2.48
C ARG A 147 -7.68 18.02 -2.31
N PHE A 148 -7.54 18.72 -1.17
CA PHE A 148 -6.39 19.58 -0.90
C PHE A 148 -5.08 18.78 -0.88
N SER A 149 -5.10 17.55 -0.35
CA SER A 149 -3.92 16.69 -0.42
C SER A 149 -3.55 16.32 -1.85
N GLY A 150 -4.54 16.09 -2.71
CA GLY A 150 -4.34 15.82 -4.13
C GLY A 150 -3.76 17.01 -4.88
N ASP A 151 -4.27 18.21 -4.64
CA ASP A 151 -3.79 19.43 -5.28
C ASP A 151 -2.32 19.70 -4.94
N ILE A 152 -1.92 19.52 -3.65
CA ILE A 152 -0.52 19.63 -3.24
C ILE A 152 0.32 18.52 -3.90
N GLU A 153 -0.16 17.28 -3.90
CA GLU A 153 0.56 16.15 -4.52
C GLU A 153 0.81 16.41 -6.01
N VAL A 154 -0.20 16.89 -6.75
CA VAL A 154 -0.07 17.23 -8.18
C VAL A 154 0.97 18.32 -8.40
N ALA A 155 0.94 19.40 -7.61
CA ALA A 155 1.91 20.47 -7.71
C ALA A 155 3.36 20.00 -7.44
N LEU A 156 3.54 19.06 -6.51
CA LEU A 156 4.86 18.54 -6.17
C LEU A 156 5.38 17.46 -7.12
N LYS A 157 4.52 16.83 -7.93
CA LYS A 157 4.91 15.81 -8.93
C LYS A 157 5.87 16.32 -10.01
N GLU A 158 5.89 17.62 -10.25
CA GLU A 158 6.86 18.24 -11.16
C GLU A 158 8.30 18.18 -10.63
N TYR A 159 8.46 18.13 -9.31
CA TYR A 159 9.76 18.18 -8.62
C TYR A 159 10.19 16.82 -8.06
N VAL A 160 9.22 15.93 -7.77
CA VAL A 160 9.46 14.63 -7.14
C VAL A 160 8.65 13.55 -7.85
N LYS A 161 9.27 12.41 -8.12
CA LYS A 161 8.57 11.26 -8.69
C LYS A 161 7.44 10.80 -7.76
N ASP A 162 6.28 10.53 -8.33
CA ASP A 162 5.13 9.99 -7.59
C ASP A 162 5.11 8.45 -7.57
N LYS A 163 5.88 7.81 -8.43
CA LYS A 163 5.85 6.35 -8.62
C LYS A 163 7.06 5.65 -8.01
N THR A 164 6.77 4.66 -7.17
CA THR A 164 7.76 3.72 -6.67
C THR A 164 8.16 2.74 -7.78
N ASN A 165 9.44 2.62 -8.07
CA ASN A 165 9.95 1.46 -8.80
C ASN A 165 9.94 0.26 -7.84
N TRP A 166 8.89 -0.55 -7.91
CA TRP A 166 8.69 -1.66 -6.98
C TRP A 166 9.82 -2.70 -7.04
N ARG A 167 10.46 -2.90 -8.20
CA ARG A 167 11.62 -3.80 -8.29
C ARG A 167 12.80 -3.24 -7.49
N LYS A 168 13.13 -1.95 -7.69
CA LYS A 168 14.18 -1.30 -6.92
C LYS A 168 13.84 -1.28 -5.43
N MET A 169 12.59 -1.04 -5.06
CA MET A 169 12.13 -1.06 -3.66
C MET A 169 12.35 -2.43 -3.00
N LEU A 170 12.18 -3.54 -3.74
CA LEU A 170 12.33 -4.91 -3.23
C LEU A 170 13.76 -5.44 -3.30
N SER A 171 14.67 -4.84 -4.08
CA SER A 171 16.03 -5.36 -4.28
C SER A 171 17.02 -4.96 -3.18
N SER A 172 16.72 -3.93 -2.41
CA SER A 172 17.58 -3.43 -1.33
C SER A 172 16.84 -2.46 -0.42
N ASN A 173 17.46 -2.08 0.69
CA ASN A 173 17.10 -0.84 1.35
C ASN A 173 17.70 0.33 0.56
N PRO A 174 16.94 1.40 0.29
CA PRO A 174 17.48 2.58 -0.35
C PRO A 174 18.45 3.29 0.60
N ASP A 175 19.42 4.01 0.01
CA ASP A 175 20.28 4.91 0.77
C ASP A 175 19.44 5.94 1.53
N GLN A 176 19.88 6.33 2.71
CA GLN A 176 19.19 7.34 3.50
C GLN A 176 19.19 8.70 2.80
N LEU A 177 18.06 9.40 2.88
CA LEU A 177 17.89 10.75 2.35
C LEU A 177 17.78 11.76 3.49
N ASN A 178 18.31 12.97 3.28
CA ASN A 178 18.07 14.10 4.17
C ASN A 178 16.66 14.67 3.92
N LEU A 179 15.63 13.94 4.41
CA LEU A 179 14.24 14.32 4.19
C LEU A 179 13.88 15.69 4.78
N LYS A 180 14.58 16.17 5.83
CA LYS A 180 14.35 17.50 6.40
C LYS A 180 14.73 18.61 5.44
N GLU A 181 15.88 18.50 4.81
CA GLU A 181 16.36 19.48 3.83
C GLU A 181 15.49 19.47 2.59
N ILE A 182 15.19 18.28 2.08
CA ILE A 182 14.26 18.10 0.94
C ILE A 182 12.89 18.71 1.25
N LYS A 183 12.34 18.50 2.45
CA LYS A 183 11.08 19.11 2.88
C LYS A 183 11.15 20.63 2.83
N LYS A 184 12.22 21.25 3.36
CA LYS A 184 12.41 22.73 3.33
C LYS A 184 12.36 23.29 1.91
N ASP A 185 12.92 22.57 0.92
CA ASP A 185 12.91 23.03 -0.46
C ASP A 185 11.56 22.82 -1.13
N LEU A 186 10.88 21.70 -0.84
CA LEU A 186 9.58 21.40 -1.41
C LEU A 186 8.44 22.22 -0.84
N ILE A 187 8.53 22.66 0.41
CA ILE A 187 7.56 23.62 1.00
C ILE A 187 7.42 24.87 0.15
N LYS A 188 8.53 25.40 -0.40
CA LYS A 188 8.53 26.58 -1.28
C LYS A 188 7.77 26.36 -2.61
N LYS A 189 7.47 25.11 -2.95
CA LYS A 189 6.78 24.70 -4.18
C LYS A 189 5.30 24.39 -3.94
N VAL A 190 4.87 24.31 -2.68
CA VAL A 190 3.45 24.16 -2.33
C VAL A 190 2.71 25.44 -2.72
N PRO A 191 1.55 25.36 -3.41
CA PRO A 191 0.78 26.52 -3.78
C PRO A 191 0.38 27.40 -2.57
N ASN A 192 0.33 28.71 -2.76
CA ASN A 192 0.12 29.68 -1.67
C ASN A 192 -1.13 29.40 -0.83
N ASP A 193 -2.22 28.97 -1.46
CA ASP A 193 -3.50 28.66 -0.78
C ASP A 193 -3.36 27.53 0.26
N TYR A 194 -2.35 26.69 0.11
CA TYR A 194 -2.09 25.53 0.97
C TYR A 194 -0.92 25.73 1.94
N GLN A 195 -0.19 26.83 1.88
CA GLN A 195 0.96 27.11 2.76
C GLN A 195 0.60 27.06 4.26
N LYS A 196 -0.61 27.46 4.62
CA LYS A 196 -1.12 27.41 6.01
C LYS A 196 -1.28 25.99 6.57
N TYR A 197 -1.22 24.97 5.73
CA TYR A 197 -1.34 23.56 6.11
C TYR A 197 0.01 22.86 6.24
N ILE A 198 1.11 23.55 6.01
CA ILE A 198 2.45 22.99 6.17
C ILE A 198 2.64 22.52 7.61
N TYR A 199 3.09 21.29 7.75
CA TYR A 199 3.35 20.70 9.05
C TYR A 199 4.76 21.05 9.52
N THR A 200 4.88 21.64 10.70
CA THR A 200 6.13 22.23 11.21
C THR A 200 7.07 21.21 11.86
N ASP A 201 6.52 20.06 12.31
CA ASP A 201 7.36 19.01 12.88
C ASP A 201 8.16 18.31 11.77
N ASP A 202 9.48 18.23 11.98
CA ASP A 202 10.45 17.62 11.08
C ASP A 202 10.86 16.21 11.52
N SER A 203 10.05 15.54 12.34
CA SER A 203 10.30 14.17 12.78
C SER A 203 10.30 13.20 11.61
N ILE A 204 11.38 12.44 11.47
CA ILE A 204 11.49 11.38 10.46
C ILE A 204 11.11 10.05 11.10
N THR A 205 10.17 9.34 10.48
CA THR A 205 9.87 7.97 10.84
C THR A 205 10.77 7.04 10.03
N ASN A 206 11.62 6.27 10.72
CA ASN A 206 12.43 5.21 10.13
C ASN A 206 11.66 3.89 10.24
N ILE A 207 11.74 3.07 9.19
CA ILE A 207 11.00 1.81 9.08
C ILE A 207 12.00 0.73 8.65
N SER A 208 12.12 -0.33 9.45
CA SER A 208 12.91 -1.50 9.10
C SER A 208 12.00 -2.71 8.82
N PHE A 209 12.41 -3.52 7.85
CA PHE A 209 11.62 -4.66 7.40
C PHE A 209 12.28 -5.98 7.80
N PRO A 210 11.52 -7.02 8.15
CA PRO A 210 12.05 -8.33 8.49
C PRO A 210 12.52 -9.06 7.22
N VAL A 211 13.73 -8.79 6.77
CA VAL A 211 14.34 -9.36 5.57
C VAL A 211 15.70 -9.98 5.89
N ILE A 212 15.83 -11.29 5.70
CA ILE A 212 17.12 -11.99 5.80
C ILE A 212 17.93 -11.81 4.51
N LYS A 213 17.25 -11.91 3.37
CA LYS A 213 17.91 -11.84 2.06
C LYS A 213 17.04 -11.10 1.04
N TYR A 214 17.59 -10.04 0.45
CA TYR A 214 16.97 -9.33 -0.66
C TYR A 214 17.13 -10.09 -1.98
N PRO A 215 16.09 -10.12 -2.84
CA PRO A 215 16.20 -10.72 -4.16
C PRO A 215 17.08 -9.86 -5.08
N LEU A 216 17.99 -10.52 -5.82
CA LEU A 216 18.89 -9.85 -6.78
C LEU A 216 18.23 -9.69 -8.14
N LYS A 217 17.57 -10.74 -8.64
CA LYS A 217 16.88 -10.80 -9.94
C LYS A 217 15.41 -11.16 -9.74
N ILE A 218 14.60 -10.15 -9.45
CA ILE A 218 13.21 -10.34 -9.02
C ILE A 218 12.36 -11.08 -10.04
N LYS A 219 11.80 -12.22 -9.61
CA LYS A 219 10.81 -13.03 -10.32
C LYS A 219 9.46 -12.89 -9.60
N SER A 220 8.55 -12.10 -10.16
CA SER A 220 7.22 -11.90 -9.58
C SER A 220 6.32 -13.11 -9.86
N LEU A 221 5.79 -13.69 -8.80
CA LEU A 221 4.83 -14.80 -8.85
C LEU A 221 3.40 -14.27 -8.94
N LYS A 222 2.56 -14.99 -9.69
CA LYS A 222 1.13 -14.70 -9.83
C LYS A 222 0.35 -16.00 -9.84
N LEU A 223 -0.68 -16.10 -9.01
CA LEU A 223 -1.53 -17.30 -8.92
C LEU A 223 -2.28 -17.57 -10.23
N GLU A 224 -2.57 -16.53 -11.04
CA GLU A 224 -3.20 -16.72 -12.37
C GLU A 224 -2.30 -17.41 -13.38
N LYS A 225 -0.97 -17.42 -13.16
CA LYS A 225 0.00 -18.08 -14.01
C LYS A 225 0.40 -19.46 -13.50
N THR A 226 0.40 -19.62 -12.18
CA THR A 226 0.71 -20.88 -11.52
C THR A 226 -0.21 -21.06 -10.33
N ASN A 227 -0.98 -22.16 -10.31
CA ASN A 227 -1.95 -22.40 -9.23
C ASN A 227 -1.29 -22.62 -7.87
N LEU A 228 -0.04 -23.05 -7.86
CA LEU A 228 0.73 -23.40 -6.66
C LEU A 228 1.96 -22.50 -6.57
N ILE A 229 2.14 -21.89 -5.42
CA ILE A 229 3.34 -21.15 -5.03
C ILE A 229 3.84 -21.79 -3.75
N GLU A 230 5.08 -22.24 -3.75
CA GLU A 230 5.76 -22.81 -2.60
C GLU A 230 7.20 -22.30 -2.53
N GLY A 231 7.75 -22.22 -1.33
CA GLY A 231 9.14 -21.83 -1.13
C GLY A 231 9.44 -21.31 0.28
N THR A 232 10.71 -21.17 0.57
CA THR A 232 11.20 -20.66 1.85
C THR A 232 11.05 -19.14 1.91
N ILE A 233 10.47 -18.62 2.98
CA ILE A 233 10.31 -17.18 3.20
C ILE A 233 11.66 -16.58 3.59
N ASN A 234 12.19 -15.65 2.78
CA ASN A 234 13.43 -14.93 3.02
C ASN A 234 13.23 -13.52 3.60
N GLY A 235 11.99 -13.07 3.68
CA GLY A 235 11.66 -11.77 4.26
C GLY A 235 10.35 -11.23 3.77
N ILE A 236 9.96 -10.07 4.34
CA ILE A 236 8.71 -9.39 4.00
C ILE A 236 9.00 -7.90 3.92
N LYS A 237 8.52 -7.24 2.85
CA LYS A 237 8.60 -5.78 2.70
C LYS A 237 7.40 -5.24 1.96
N GLY A 238 6.74 -4.24 2.53
CA GLY A 238 5.48 -3.74 2.00
C GLY A 238 4.41 -4.84 2.02
N GLN A 239 3.81 -5.11 0.89
CA GLN A 239 2.85 -6.20 0.74
C GLN A 239 3.44 -7.40 -0.04
N TYR A 240 4.78 -7.55 -0.01
CA TYR A 240 5.49 -8.61 -0.70
C TYR A 240 6.17 -9.58 0.28
N ILE A 241 5.96 -10.87 0.06
CA ILE A 241 6.70 -11.95 0.67
C ILE A 241 7.83 -12.33 -0.29
N PHE A 242 9.07 -12.35 0.22
CA PHE A 242 10.25 -12.80 -0.52
C PHE A 242 10.43 -14.29 -0.31
N LEU A 243 10.57 -15.01 -1.40
CA LEU A 243 10.83 -16.45 -1.39
C LEU A 243 12.25 -16.73 -1.93
N ASP A 244 12.69 -17.94 -1.76
CA ASP A 244 13.93 -18.45 -2.35
C ASP A 244 14.00 -18.20 -3.87
N ASN A 245 15.20 -18.32 -4.45
CA ASN A 245 15.45 -18.15 -5.90
C ASN A 245 14.99 -16.80 -6.48
N ASP A 246 15.06 -15.72 -5.70
CA ASP A 246 14.67 -14.35 -6.07
C ASP A 246 13.18 -14.18 -6.42
N ARG A 247 12.34 -15.09 -5.95
CA ARG A 247 10.90 -15.04 -6.17
C ARG A 247 10.22 -14.11 -5.17
N VAL A 248 9.22 -13.35 -5.63
CA VAL A 248 8.42 -12.48 -4.78
C VAL A 248 6.94 -12.66 -5.05
N PHE A 249 6.15 -12.72 -3.98
CA PHE A 249 4.71 -12.85 -4.03
C PHE A 249 4.05 -11.60 -3.42
N ASN A 250 3.22 -10.90 -4.19
CA ASN A 250 2.48 -9.73 -3.71
C ASN A 250 1.11 -10.17 -3.16
N VAL A 251 0.96 -10.22 -1.85
CA VAL A 251 -0.29 -10.64 -1.19
C VAL A 251 -1.44 -9.71 -1.55
N ARG A 252 -1.23 -8.40 -1.51
CA ARG A 252 -2.27 -7.41 -1.81
C ARG A 252 -2.82 -7.50 -3.24
N SER A 253 -1.98 -7.86 -4.21
CA SER A 253 -2.46 -8.03 -5.59
C SER A 253 -3.34 -9.27 -5.78
N HIS A 254 -3.36 -10.16 -4.80
CA HIS A 254 -4.18 -11.37 -4.77
C HIS A 254 -5.29 -11.30 -3.70
N GLU A 255 -5.60 -10.09 -3.22
CA GLU A 255 -6.71 -9.89 -2.29
C GLU A 255 -8.03 -10.35 -2.91
N GLY A 256 -8.78 -11.18 -2.17
CA GLY A 256 -10.01 -11.82 -2.65
C GLY A 256 -9.82 -13.20 -3.31
N PHE A 257 -8.59 -13.67 -3.51
CA PHE A 257 -8.34 -15.02 -4.05
C PHE A 257 -8.67 -16.10 -2.99
N ILE A 258 -9.39 -17.15 -3.41
CA ILE A 258 -9.66 -18.32 -2.55
C ILE A 258 -8.47 -19.28 -2.68
N VAL A 259 -7.78 -19.50 -1.59
CA VAL A 259 -6.56 -20.32 -1.57
C VAL A 259 -6.59 -21.34 -0.44
N ASN A 260 -5.80 -22.39 -0.58
CA ASN A 260 -5.26 -23.14 0.55
C ASN A 260 -3.90 -22.53 0.90
N ILE A 261 -3.64 -22.30 2.18
CA ILE A 261 -2.36 -21.75 2.66
C ILE A 261 -1.82 -22.58 3.81
N ASP A 262 -0.50 -22.71 3.87
CA ASP A 262 0.21 -23.44 4.91
C ASP A 262 1.60 -22.84 5.16
N PHE A 263 2.07 -22.94 6.41
CA PHE A 263 3.39 -22.52 6.85
C PHE A 263 4.02 -23.66 7.66
N ASN A 264 5.15 -24.20 7.20
CA ASN A 264 5.85 -25.35 7.80
C ASN A 264 7.30 -25.01 8.18
#